data_a43dd0bca232e959ae546e4ead6bd31a
#
_entry.id   a43dd0bca232e959ae546e4ead6bd31a
#
_cell.length_a   1.000
_cell.length_b   1.000
_cell.length_c   1.000
_cell.angle_alpha   90.00
_cell.angle_beta   90.00
_cell.angle_gamma   90.00
#
_symmetry.space_group_name_H-M   'P 1'
#
loop_
_entity.id
_entity.type
_entity.pdbx_description
1 polymer ?
#
loop_
_entity_poly.entity_id
_entity_poly.type
_entity_poly.pdbx_seq_one_letter_code
_entity_poly.pdbx_strand_id
1 'polypeptide(L)'
;YLGYGAAKALKIGNPVWGMVIGGLTIVPAFVNLAATTDTFRLFGFLSVPVADFGQTVIPVLLGVFVFKYLYTFLKKVIPDVISSLVVSLVSLFAMTILMLGVFCPLGTAVGNVISDVFLYMSNSIWPVRLVAYVVLSATWTLITLCGMHLPIAFATFAIIAQNGSDPYAIACMWAGLMVLNGMSIGAIFKFKKPENRNMAISAAIAANLGGICEPALYGVGMRNKSTILVMILGGAISGLLAAFLRPVCYTIAAGGSLFNLITPWSGGPDSGNIVRGVILCVAGLLIGCLGTLFFAKTDEN
;
A
#
# COMPACT_ATOMS: atom_id res chain seq x y z
N TYR A 1 -9.55 10.87 -3.86
CA TYR A 1 -8.23 11.52 -3.84
C TYR A 1 -7.25 10.85 -4.82
N LEU A 2 -7.16 9.51 -4.87
CA LEU A 2 -6.30 8.78 -5.81
C LEU A 2 -6.57 9.18 -7.26
N GLY A 3 -7.84 9.19 -7.67
CA GLY A 3 -8.23 9.59 -9.02
C GLY A 3 -7.85 11.03 -9.35
N TYR A 4 -7.97 11.95 -8.39
CA TYR A 4 -7.52 13.34 -8.55
C TYR A 4 -6.01 13.41 -8.80
N GLY A 5 -5.21 12.71 -7.99
CA GLY A 5 -3.76 12.63 -8.15
C GLY A 5 -3.36 12.06 -9.52
N ALA A 6 -4.01 10.97 -9.94
CA ALA A 6 -3.80 10.35 -11.25
C ALA A 6 -4.14 11.31 -12.40
N ALA A 7 -5.29 12.01 -12.32
CA ALA A 7 -5.71 12.98 -13.32
C ALA A 7 -4.74 14.15 -13.44
N LYS A 8 -4.22 14.63 -12.31
CA LYS A 8 -3.19 15.69 -12.25
C LYS A 8 -1.87 15.21 -12.88
N ALA A 9 -1.41 14.03 -12.54
CA ALA A 9 -0.20 13.42 -13.10
C ALA A 9 -0.32 13.22 -14.62
N LEU A 10 -1.48 12.82 -15.11
CA LEU A 10 -1.78 12.64 -16.52
C LEU A 10 -2.09 13.96 -17.26
N LYS A 11 -2.03 15.11 -16.57
CA LYS A 11 -2.30 16.46 -17.12
C LYS A 11 -3.69 16.56 -17.76
N ILE A 12 -4.69 15.97 -17.15
CA ILE A 12 -6.09 16.16 -17.54
C ILE A 12 -6.50 17.60 -17.16
N GLY A 13 -7.10 18.33 -18.08
CA GLY A 13 -7.36 19.78 -17.92
C GLY A 13 -8.14 20.15 -16.65
N ASN A 14 -9.08 19.28 -16.21
CA ASN A 14 -9.73 19.41 -14.90
C ASN A 14 -9.53 18.11 -14.10
N PRO A 15 -8.66 18.09 -13.06
CA PRO A 15 -8.37 16.90 -12.29
C PRO A 15 -9.56 16.41 -11.42
N VAL A 16 -10.61 17.20 -11.26
CA VAL A 16 -11.86 16.78 -10.59
C VAL A 16 -12.51 15.61 -11.29
N TRP A 17 -12.34 15.46 -12.61
CA TRP A 17 -12.79 14.28 -13.33
C TRP A 17 -12.20 12.98 -12.78
N GLY A 18 -10.97 13.01 -12.34
CA GLY A 18 -10.36 11.85 -11.68
C GLY A 18 -11.06 11.48 -10.37
N MET A 19 -11.56 12.46 -9.60
CA MET A 19 -12.38 12.20 -8.40
C MET A 19 -13.71 11.56 -8.79
N VAL A 20 -14.35 12.07 -9.85
CA VAL A 20 -15.63 11.51 -10.33
C VAL A 20 -15.46 10.05 -10.77
N ILE A 21 -14.41 9.76 -11.56
CA ILE A 21 -14.11 8.39 -12.00
C ILE A 21 -13.78 7.48 -10.80
N GLY A 22 -12.97 7.95 -9.85
CA GLY A 22 -12.72 7.21 -8.61
C GLY A 22 -13.98 7.01 -7.76
N GLY A 23 -14.90 7.98 -7.77
CA GLY A 23 -16.20 7.90 -7.09
C GLY A 23 -17.11 6.79 -7.61
N LEU A 24 -16.94 6.37 -8.87
CA LEU A 24 -17.73 5.27 -9.43
C LEU A 24 -17.45 3.91 -8.74
N THR A 25 -16.31 3.75 -8.08
CA THR A 25 -15.98 2.52 -7.32
C THR A 25 -16.70 2.43 -5.98
N ILE A 26 -17.21 3.56 -5.45
CA ILE A 26 -17.85 3.65 -4.13
C ILE A 26 -19.29 4.12 -4.19
N VAL A 27 -19.97 3.92 -5.31
CA VAL A 27 -21.39 4.28 -5.45
C VAL A 27 -22.22 3.48 -4.42
N PRO A 28 -22.93 4.15 -3.49
CA PRO A 28 -23.59 3.47 -2.36
C PRO A 28 -24.59 2.41 -2.80
N ALA A 29 -25.33 2.67 -3.87
CA ALA A 29 -26.30 1.71 -4.41
C ALA A 29 -25.61 0.41 -4.86
N PHE A 30 -24.41 0.48 -5.42
CA PHE A 30 -23.65 -0.67 -5.89
C PHE A 30 -22.98 -1.40 -4.72
N VAL A 31 -22.41 -0.67 -3.77
CA VAL A 31 -21.81 -1.22 -2.55
C VAL A 31 -22.85 -1.95 -1.70
N ASN A 32 -24.03 -1.37 -1.53
CA ASN A 32 -25.14 -2.03 -0.80
C ASN A 32 -25.63 -3.29 -1.50
N LEU A 33 -25.60 -3.32 -2.84
CA LEU A 33 -25.97 -4.49 -3.63
C LEU A 33 -24.99 -5.66 -3.41
N ALA A 34 -23.71 -5.36 -3.17
CA ALA A 34 -22.67 -6.35 -2.88
C ALA A 34 -22.95 -7.16 -1.59
N ALA A 35 -23.75 -6.62 -0.67
CA ALA A 35 -24.16 -7.33 0.54
C ALA A 35 -25.27 -8.38 0.28
N THR A 36 -25.93 -8.33 -0.87
CA THR A 36 -27.11 -9.18 -1.17
C THR A 36 -26.97 -10.06 -2.41
N THR A 37 -26.09 -9.69 -3.34
CA THR A 37 -25.92 -10.41 -4.62
C THR A 37 -24.48 -10.36 -5.10
N ASP A 38 -24.00 -11.47 -5.65
CA ASP A 38 -22.63 -11.56 -6.22
C ASP A 38 -22.55 -10.99 -7.65
N THR A 39 -23.68 -10.86 -8.33
CA THR A 39 -23.74 -10.36 -9.72
C THR A 39 -24.94 -9.46 -9.94
N PHE A 40 -24.73 -8.40 -10.72
CA PHE A 40 -25.77 -7.48 -11.16
C PHE A 40 -25.80 -7.39 -12.69
N ARG A 41 -27.00 -7.35 -13.29
CA ARG A 41 -27.15 -7.16 -14.72
C ARG A 41 -27.33 -5.69 -15.06
N LEU A 42 -26.24 -5.05 -15.46
CA LEU A 42 -26.28 -3.68 -15.96
C LEU A 42 -27.00 -3.67 -17.31
N PHE A 43 -28.01 -2.81 -17.45
CA PHE A 43 -28.92 -2.74 -18.64
C PHE A 43 -29.62 -4.06 -19.00
N GLY A 44 -29.71 -5.01 -18.08
CA GLY A 44 -30.37 -6.30 -18.30
C GLY A 44 -29.56 -7.36 -19.06
N PHE A 45 -28.45 -6.99 -19.74
CA PHE A 45 -27.64 -7.92 -20.53
C PHE A 45 -26.16 -8.02 -20.07
N LEU A 46 -25.58 -6.99 -19.50
CA LEU A 46 -24.18 -7.02 -19.06
C LEU A 46 -24.10 -7.49 -17.60
N SER A 47 -23.69 -8.74 -17.39
CA SER A 47 -23.47 -9.28 -16.05
C SER A 47 -22.17 -8.71 -15.46
N VAL A 48 -22.31 -7.99 -14.36
CA VAL A 48 -21.19 -7.34 -13.65
C VAL A 48 -21.08 -8.01 -12.28
N PRO A 49 -19.90 -8.50 -11.88
CA PRO A 49 -19.68 -8.94 -10.50
C PRO A 49 -19.82 -7.76 -9.56
N VAL A 50 -20.49 -7.99 -8.44
CA VAL A 50 -20.73 -6.96 -7.43
C VAL A 50 -19.81 -7.25 -6.25
N ALA A 51 -18.97 -6.29 -5.92
CA ALA A 51 -18.08 -6.34 -4.76
C ALA A 51 -17.85 -4.92 -4.24
N ASP A 52 -17.32 -4.79 -3.05
CA ASP A 52 -16.83 -3.50 -2.55
C ASP A 52 -15.48 -3.15 -3.24
N PHE A 53 -15.55 -2.27 -4.20
CA PHE A 53 -14.38 -1.79 -4.94
C PHE A 53 -13.73 -0.55 -4.27
N GLY A 54 -14.22 -0.10 -3.12
CA GLY A 54 -13.77 1.12 -2.45
C GLY A 54 -12.29 1.10 -2.03
N GLN A 55 -11.74 -0.09 -1.81
CA GLN A 55 -10.33 -0.30 -1.46
C GLN A 55 -9.43 -0.61 -2.68
N THR A 56 -9.96 -0.57 -3.91
CA THR A 56 -9.20 -0.95 -5.10
C THR A 56 -8.52 0.25 -5.77
N VAL A 57 -7.23 0.14 -6.06
CA VAL A 57 -6.41 1.18 -6.70
C VAL A 57 -6.39 1.01 -8.22
N ILE A 58 -6.24 -0.23 -8.69
CA ILE A 58 -6.04 -0.56 -10.11
C ILE A 58 -7.20 -0.06 -10.98
N PRO A 59 -8.48 -0.30 -10.64
CA PRO A 59 -9.60 0.21 -11.41
C PRO A 59 -9.59 1.72 -11.57
N VAL A 60 -9.29 2.45 -10.48
CA VAL A 60 -9.26 3.92 -10.51
C VAL A 60 -8.15 4.44 -11.43
N LEU A 61 -6.95 3.87 -11.35
CA LEU A 61 -5.82 4.29 -12.20
C LEU A 61 -6.09 4.00 -13.68
N LEU A 62 -6.58 2.79 -13.99
CA LEU A 62 -6.97 2.42 -15.36
C LEU A 62 -8.12 3.28 -15.87
N GLY A 63 -9.12 3.53 -15.04
CA GLY A 63 -10.25 4.36 -15.39
C GLY A 63 -9.83 5.79 -15.73
N VAL A 64 -9.01 6.42 -14.90
CA VAL A 64 -8.52 7.78 -15.16
C VAL A 64 -7.63 7.83 -16.42
N PHE A 65 -6.81 6.80 -16.63
CA PHE A 65 -6.00 6.68 -17.83
C PHE A 65 -6.85 6.60 -19.10
N VAL A 66 -7.84 5.71 -19.13
CA VAL A 66 -8.75 5.55 -20.29
C VAL A 66 -9.63 6.79 -20.47
N PHE A 67 -10.12 7.39 -19.38
CA PHE A 67 -10.89 8.63 -19.42
C PHE A 67 -10.16 9.76 -20.16
N LYS A 68 -8.85 9.92 -19.94
CA LYS A 68 -8.04 10.92 -20.65
C LYS A 68 -8.20 10.80 -22.17
N TYR A 69 -8.05 9.59 -22.69
CA TYR A 69 -8.14 9.36 -24.15
C TYR A 69 -9.58 9.48 -24.66
N LEU A 70 -10.53 8.92 -23.94
CA LEU A 70 -11.95 9.02 -24.27
C LEU A 70 -12.41 10.49 -24.32
N TYR A 71 -12.11 11.25 -23.28
CA TYR A 71 -12.50 12.66 -23.18
C TYR A 71 -11.84 13.51 -24.28
N THR A 72 -10.56 13.26 -24.56
CA THR A 72 -9.85 13.97 -25.63
C THR A 72 -10.39 13.61 -27.00
N PHE A 73 -10.76 12.36 -27.22
CA PHE A 73 -11.40 11.91 -28.46
C PHE A 73 -12.77 12.56 -28.67
N LEU A 74 -13.62 12.51 -27.65
CA LEU A 74 -14.96 13.12 -27.73
C LEU A 74 -14.90 14.62 -27.97
N LYS A 75 -13.94 15.33 -27.36
CA LYS A 75 -13.70 16.77 -27.64
C LYS A 75 -13.34 17.07 -29.09
N LYS A 76 -12.74 16.13 -29.80
CA LYS A 76 -12.39 16.33 -31.23
C LYS A 76 -13.55 16.06 -32.17
N VAL A 77 -14.49 15.20 -31.76
CA VAL A 77 -15.60 14.76 -32.60
C VAL A 77 -16.86 15.60 -32.39
N ILE A 78 -17.08 16.07 -31.17
CA ILE A 78 -18.31 16.79 -30.81
C ILE A 78 -18.10 18.29 -31.07
N PRO A 79 -19.02 18.96 -31.81
CA PRO A 79 -18.95 20.39 -32.10
C PRO A 79 -18.90 21.24 -30.81
N ASP A 80 -18.12 22.34 -30.85
CA ASP A 80 -17.87 23.22 -29.70
C ASP A 80 -19.13 23.77 -29.04
N VAL A 81 -20.17 24.03 -29.81
CA VAL A 81 -21.45 24.58 -29.34
C VAL A 81 -22.11 23.73 -28.25
N ILE A 82 -22.01 22.40 -28.36
CA ILE A 82 -22.61 21.45 -27.42
C ILE A 82 -21.57 20.67 -26.61
N SER A 83 -20.29 20.89 -26.88
CA SER A 83 -19.16 20.12 -26.34
C SER A 83 -19.14 20.10 -24.81
N SER A 84 -19.39 21.23 -24.13
CA SER A 84 -19.29 21.31 -22.68
C SER A 84 -20.25 20.36 -21.95
N LEU A 85 -21.45 20.19 -22.47
CA LEU A 85 -22.47 19.31 -21.89
C LEU A 85 -22.33 17.87 -22.39
N VAL A 86 -22.29 17.70 -23.72
CA VAL A 86 -22.37 16.38 -24.36
C VAL A 86 -21.11 15.55 -24.08
N VAL A 87 -19.92 16.14 -24.18
CA VAL A 87 -18.66 15.46 -23.87
C VAL A 87 -18.65 14.95 -22.43
N SER A 88 -19.11 15.80 -21.49
CA SER A 88 -19.15 15.45 -20.07
C SER A 88 -20.12 14.27 -19.81
N LEU A 89 -21.34 14.36 -20.33
CA LEU A 89 -22.35 13.31 -20.15
C LEU A 89 -21.95 12.00 -20.81
N VAL A 90 -21.52 12.04 -22.07
CA VAL A 90 -21.13 10.82 -22.81
C VAL A 90 -19.89 10.19 -22.16
N SER A 91 -18.91 10.99 -21.74
CA SER A 91 -17.73 10.47 -21.05
C SER A 91 -18.09 9.80 -19.74
N LEU A 92 -18.95 10.43 -18.92
CA LEU A 92 -19.36 9.86 -17.63
C LEU A 92 -20.15 8.57 -17.82
N PHE A 93 -21.09 8.55 -18.76
CA PHE A 93 -21.88 7.38 -19.06
C PHE A 93 -21.00 6.21 -19.54
N ALA A 94 -20.14 6.45 -20.52
CA ALA A 94 -19.22 5.44 -21.04
C ALA A 94 -18.25 4.93 -19.93
N MET A 95 -17.73 5.85 -19.12
CA MET A 95 -16.85 5.47 -18.01
C MET A 95 -17.56 4.69 -16.91
N THR A 96 -18.83 4.96 -16.65
CA THR A 96 -19.60 4.14 -15.68
C THR A 96 -19.68 2.68 -16.14
N ILE A 97 -19.98 2.47 -17.42
CA ILE A 97 -20.00 1.11 -17.99
C ILE A 97 -18.63 0.45 -17.94
N LEU A 98 -17.57 1.18 -18.33
CA LEU A 98 -16.21 0.65 -18.34
C LEU A 98 -15.67 0.40 -16.92
N MET A 99 -15.96 1.30 -15.98
CA MET A 99 -15.53 1.12 -14.58
C MET A 99 -16.18 -0.12 -13.97
N LEU A 100 -17.50 -0.20 -13.99
CA LEU A 100 -18.23 -1.29 -13.34
C LEU A 100 -18.15 -2.60 -14.13
N GLY A 101 -18.19 -2.55 -15.48
CA GLY A 101 -18.21 -3.73 -16.33
C GLY A 101 -16.85 -4.32 -16.66
N VAL A 102 -15.78 -3.52 -16.61
CA VAL A 102 -14.44 -3.95 -17.05
C VAL A 102 -13.39 -3.72 -15.99
N PHE A 103 -13.16 -2.47 -15.55
CA PHE A 103 -12.00 -2.15 -14.73
C PHE A 103 -12.13 -2.64 -13.29
N CYS A 104 -13.32 -2.59 -12.69
CA CYS A 104 -13.56 -3.14 -11.37
C CYS A 104 -13.38 -4.67 -11.35
N PRO A 105 -13.99 -5.45 -12.25
CA PRO A 105 -13.73 -6.89 -12.35
C PRO A 105 -12.25 -7.23 -12.61
N LEU A 106 -11.57 -6.50 -13.50
CA LEU A 106 -10.14 -6.70 -13.75
C LEU A 106 -9.31 -6.43 -12.50
N GLY A 107 -9.61 -5.35 -11.78
CA GLY A 107 -8.92 -5.02 -10.53
C GLY A 107 -9.11 -6.09 -9.47
N THR A 108 -10.32 -6.64 -9.34
CA THR A 108 -10.59 -7.78 -8.45
C THR A 108 -9.82 -9.04 -8.88
N ALA A 109 -9.80 -9.35 -10.18
CA ALA A 109 -9.05 -10.51 -10.67
C ALA A 109 -7.55 -10.39 -10.37
N VAL A 110 -6.95 -9.22 -10.57
CA VAL A 110 -5.55 -8.97 -10.20
C VAL A 110 -5.35 -9.06 -8.68
N GLY A 111 -6.27 -8.49 -7.90
CA GLY A 111 -6.25 -8.58 -6.44
C GLY A 111 -6.31 -10.03 -5.95
N ASN A 112 -7.17 -10.85 -6.55
CA ASN A 112 -7.29 -12.28 -6.22
C ASN A 112 -6.00 -13.04 -6.52
N VAL A 113 -5.35 -12.80 -7.68
CA VAL A 113 -4.06 -13.42 -7.99
C VAL A 113 -2.99 -13.05 -6.96
N ILE A 114 -2.92 -11.79 -6.56
CA ILE A 114 -1.98 -11.36 -5.50
C ILE A 114 -2.32 -12.03 -4.17
N SER A 115 -3.61 -12.10 -3.82
CA SER A 115 -4.10 -12.78 -2.63
C SER A 115 -3.69 -14.26 -2.62
N ASP A 116 -3.95 -14.95 -3.73
CA ASP A 116 -3.61 -16.38 -3.87
C ASP A 116 -2.10 -16.63 -3.72
N VAL A 117 -1.27 -15.75 -4.31
CA VAL A 117 0.18 -15.80 -4.16
C VAL A 117 0.59 -15.61 -2.70
N PHE A 118 0.01 -14.64 -1.99
CA PHE A 118 0.35 -14.38 -0.59
C PHE A 118 -0.11 -15.51 0.32
N LEU A 119 -1.32 -16.04 0.12
CA LEU A 119 -1.82 -17.20 0.86
C LEU A 119 -0.98 -18.45 0.57
N TYR A 120 -0.59 -18.66 -0.69
CA TYR A 120 0.33 -19.74 -1.05
C TYR A 120 1.68 -19.61 -0.33
N MET A 121 2.28 -18.41 -0.33
CA MET A 121 3.54 -18.17 0.37
C MET A 121 3.43 -18.43 1.88
N SER A 122 2.34 -17.98 2.51
CA SER A 122 2.08 -18.19 3.93
C SER A 122 1.92 -19.67 4.30
N ASN A 123 1.24 -20.44 3.44
CA ASN A 123 0.91 -21.85 3.68
C ASN A 123 1.93 -22.84 3.11
N SER A 124 2.96 -22.35 2.40
CA SER A 124 4.00 -23.15 1.79
C SER A 124 4.84 -23.92 2.82
N ILE A 125 5.58 -24.93 2.33
CA ILE A 125 6.57 -25.67 3.12
C ILE A 125 7.59 -24.69 3.73
N TRP A 126 8.13 -25.06 4.88
CA TRP A 126 9.01 -24.21 5.68
C TRP A 126 10.11 -23.46 4.90
N PRO A 127 10.90 -24.08 4.00
CA PRO A 127 11.96 -23.35 3.30
C PRO A 127 11.42 -22.25 2.36
N VAL A 128 10.34 -22.53 1.62
CA VAL A 128 9.72 -21.55 0.70
C VAL A 128 9.14 -20.38 1.47
N ARG A 129 8.42 -20.67 2.55
CA ARG A 129 7.87 -19.66 3.44
C ARG A 129 8.95 -18.76 4.03
N LEU A 130 10.03 -19.35 4.54
CA LEU A 130 11.16 -18.59 5.09
C LEU A 130 11.72 -17.59 4.08
N VAL A 131 12.02 -18.08 2.87
CA VAL A 131 12.55 -17.22 1.79
C VAL A 131 11.56 -16.12 1.45
N ALA A 132 10.27 -16.43 1.34
CA ALA A 132 9.25 -15.45 1.03
C ALA A 132 9.18 -14.31 2.06
N TYR A 133 9.16 -14.63 3.36
CA TYR A 133 9.17 -13.63 4.44
C TYR A 133 10.43 -12.78 4.41
N VAL A 134 11.61 -13.41 4.26
CA VAL A 134 12.89 -12.71 4.21
C VAL A 134 12.96 -11.77 3.02
N VAL A 135 12.60 -12.24 1.82
CA VAL A 135 12.69 -11.43 0.58
C VAL A 135 11.73 -10.25 0.64
N LEU A 136 10.46 -10.46 1.00
CA LEU A 136 9.49 -9.36 1.04
C LEU A 136 9.85 -8.32 2.10
N SER A 137 10.29 -8.75 3.30
CA SER A 137 10.71 -7.81 4.35
C SER A 137 11.99 -7.06 4.00
N ALA A 138 12.98 -7.71 3.39
CA ALA A 138 14.23 -7.10 2.95
C ALA A 138 14.01 -6.06 1.85
N THR A 139 13.07 -6.33 0.95
CA THR A 139 12.79 -5.45 -0.20
C THR A 139 11.69 -4.43 0.07
N TRP A 140 10.96 -4.53 1.19
CA TRP A 140 9.81 -3.67 1.47
C TRP A 140 10.10 -2.19 1.36
N THR A 141 11.21 -1.74 1.95
CA THR A 141 11.62 -0.33 1.90
C THR A 141 12.05 0.12 0.50
N LEU A 142 12.61 -0.78 -0.32
CA LEU A 142 12.90 -0.51 -1.73
C LEU A 142 11.61 -0.46 -2.57
N ILE A 143 10.65 -1.32 -2.29
CA ILE A 143 9.31 -1.29 -2.87
C ILE A 143 8.62 0.05 -2.53
N THR A 144 8.77 0.51 -1.29
CA THR A 144 8.28 1.81 -0.84
C THR A 144 8.96 2.96 -1.59
N LEU A 145 10.28 2.88 -1.77
CA LEU A 145 11.05 3.86 -2.55
C LEU A 145 10.53 4.01 -3.99
N CYS A 146 10.17 2.90 -4.63
CA CYS A 146 9.60 2.89 -5.97
C CYS A 146 8.12 3.32 -6.01
N GLY A 147 7.48 3.59 -4.86
CA GLY A 147 6.05 3.90 -4.77
C GLY A 147 5.13 2.68 -4.96
N MET A 148 5.70 1.48 -5.07
CA MET A 148 4.97 0.23 -5.32
C MET A 148 4.33 -0.36 -4.04
N HIS A 149 4.58 0.22 -2.88
CA HIS A 149 4.03 -0.24 -1.60
C HIS A 149 2.50 -0.06 -1.51
N LEU A 150 1.95 1.00 -2.09
CA LEU A 150 0.50 1.26 -2.03
C LEU A 150 -0.34 0.17 -2.74
N PRO A 151 -0.05 -0.24 -3.98
CA PRO A 151 -0.76 -1.35 -4.61
C PRO A 151 -0.72 -2.64 -3.77
N ILE A 152 0.42 -2.97 -3.17
CA ILE A 152 0.57 -4.15 -2.32
C ILE A 152 -0.24 -4.00 -1.02
N ALA A 153 -0.18 -2.83 -0.37
CA ALA A 153 -0.95 -2.56 0.84
C ALA A 153 -2.46 -2.68 0.58
N PHE A 154 -2.96 -2.12 -0.52
CA PHE A 154 -4.38 -2.24 -0.87
C PHE A 154 -4.79 -3.69 -1.22
N ALA A 155 -3.89 -4.47 -1.83
CA ALA A 155 -4.15 -5.89 -2.04
C ALA A 155 -4.26 -6.65 -0.71
N THR A 156 -3.41 -6.35 0.27
CA THR A 156 -3.51 -6.95 1.61
C THR A 156 -4.77 -6.52 2.36
N PHE A 157 -5.23 -5.28 2.18
CA PHE A 157 -6.51 -4.83 2.74
C PHE A 157 -7.70 -5.59 2.14
N ALA A 158 -7.67 -5.87 0.84
CA ALA A 158 -8.67 -6.71 0.19
C ALA A 158 -8.63 -8.16 0.73
N ILE A 159 -7.44 -8.71 1.00
CA ILE A 159 -7.29 -10.04 1.62
C ILE A 159 -7.95 -10.06 3.01
N ILE A 160 -7.69 -9.07 3.85
CA ILE A 160 -8.31 -8.99 5.18
C ILE A 160 -9.83 -8.86 5.05
N ALA A 161 -10.33 -8.04 4.12
CA ALA A 161 -11.76 -7.88 3.91
C ALA A 161 -12.46 -9.17 3.46
N GLN A 162 -11.79 -9.98 2.61
CA GLN A 162 -12.34 -11.23 2.08
C GLN A 162 -12.17 -12.42 3.03
N ASN A 163 -11.00 -12.56 3.66
CA ASN A 163 -10.62 -13.73 4.44
C ASN A 163 -10.62 -13.49 5.96
N GLY A 164 -10.93 -12.26 6.39
CA GLY A 164 -10.91 -11.86 7.80
C GLY A 164 -9.51 -11.63 8.38
N SER A 165 -8.43 -11.98 7.66
CA SER A 165 -7.05 -11.82 8.14
C SER A 165 -6.03 -11.92 7.00
N ASP A 166 -4.85 -11.34 7.24
CA ASP A 166 -3.64 -11.55 6.42
C ASP A 166 -2.56 -12.26 7.25
N PRO A 167 -2.19 -13.48 6.90
CA PRO A 167 -1.19 -14.27 7.64
C PRO A 167 0.26 -14.04 7.18
N TYR A 168 0.52 -13.13 6.22
CA TYR A 168 1.82 -13.05 5.57
C TYR A 168 2.30 -11.62 5.31
N ALA A 169 1.61 -10.89 4.43
CA ALA A 169 2.16 -9.69 3.80
C ALA A 169 2.34 -8.54 4.80
N ILE A 170 1.34 -8.28 5.65
CA ILE A 170 1.42 -7.22 6.66
C ILE A 170 2.55 -7.48 7.66
N ALA A 171 2.79 -8.73 8.05
CA ALA A 171 3.91 -9.06 8.94
C ALA A 171 5.26 -8.73 8.29
N CYS A 172 5.42 -9.03 6.99
CA CYS A 172 6.63 -8.68 6.23
C CYS A 172 6.79 -7.17 6.06
N MET A 173 5.70 -6.47 5.76
CA MET A 173 5.67 -5.01 5.63
C MET A 173 6.13 -4.34 6.93
N TRP A 174 5.56 -4.75 8.06
CA TRP A 174 5.90 -4.22 9.36
C TRP A 174 7.33 -4.57 9.77
N ALA A 175 7.82 -5.77 9.44
CA ALA A 175 9.21 -6.16 9.67
C ALA A 175 10.21 -5.20 9.03
N GLY A 176 10.03 -4.88 7.73
CA GLY A 176 10.87 -3.93 7.00
C GLY A 176 10.69 -2.48 7.48
N LEU A 177 9.45 -2.07 7.72
CA LEU A 177 9.10 -0.72 8.15
C LEU A 177 9.67 -0.38 9.53
N MET A 178 9.56 -1.29 10.50
CA MET A 178 10.10 -1.07 11.85
C MET A 178 11.64 -0.98 11.85
N VAL A 179 12.32 -1.68 10.96
CA VAL A 179 13.76 -1.49 10.75
C VAL A 179 14.08 -0.06 10.29
N LEU A 180 13.34 0.47 9.32
CA LEU A 180 13.51 1.84 8.85
C LEU A 180 13.22 2.87 9.96
N ASN A 181 12.17 2.64 10.75
CA ASN A 181 11.83 3.47 11.92
C ASN A 181 12.97 3.46 12.95
N GLY A 182 13.52 2.29 13.28
CA GLY A 182 14.68 2.14 14.16
C GLY A 182 15.94 2.80 13.62
N MET A 183 16.19 2.71 12.31
CA MET A 183 17.28 3.39 11.64
C MET A 183 17.23 4.90 11.83
N SER A 184 16.04 5.52 11.76
CA SER A 184 15.88 6.95 11.99
C SER A 184 16.28 7.36 13.42
N ILE A 185 15.98 6.51 14.41
CA ILE A 185 16.38 6.72 15.81
C ILE A 185 17.91 6.56 15.93
N GLY A 186 18.50 5.49 15.39
CA GLY A 186 19.93 5.26 15.42
C GLY A 186 20.74 6.38 14.76
N ALA A 187 20.20 6.96 13.68
CA ALA A 187 20.82 8.07 12.96
C ALA A 187 20.95 9.35 13.80
N ILE A 188 20.04 9.61 14.75
CA ILE A 188 20.12 10.75 15.68
C ILE A 188 21.43 10.72 16.49
N PHE A 189 21.86 9.53 16.88
CA PHE A 189 23.09 9.32 17.67
C PHE A 189 24.33 9.13 16.79
N LYS A 190 24.13 8.63 15.54
CA LYS A 190 25.23 8.35 14.62
C LYS A 190 25.71 9.57 13.85
N PHE A 191 24.81 10.44 13.42
CA PHE A 191 25.16 11.62 12.63
C PHE A 191 25.68 12.75 13.51
N LYS A 192 26.83 13.30 13.14
CA LYS A 192 27.51 14.33 13.93
C LYS A 192 27.22 15.75 13.45
N LYS A 193 27.05 15.93 12.12
CA LYS A 193 26.71 17.23 11.55
C LYS A 193 25.32 17.68 12.03
N PRO A 194 25.16 18.90 12.57
CA PRO A 194 23.89 19.36 13.14
C PRO A 194 22.71 19.26 12.16
N GLU A 195 22.92 19.60 10.88
CA GLU A 195 21.89 19.53 9.83
C GLU A 195 21.36 18.10 9.65
N ASN A 196 22.29 17.14 9.58
CA ASN A 196 21.99 15.74 9.37
C ASN A 196 21.29 15.12 10.59
N ARG A 197 21.72 15.52 11.78
CA ARG A 197 21.09 15.10 13.03
C ARG A 197 19.70 15.66 13.18
N ASN A 198 19.47 16.95 12.85
CA ASN A 198 18.15 17.57 12.88
C ASN A 198 17.20 16.91 11.88
N MET A 199 17.70 16.56 10.69
CA MET A 199 16.93 15.79 9.70
C MET A 199 16.57 14.41 10.25
N ALA A 200 17.51 13.70 10.91
CA ALA A 200 17.23 12.40 11.52
C ALA A 200 16.20 12.49 12.65
N ILE A 201 16.23 13.57 13.47
CA ILE A 201 15.20 13.82 14.50
C ILE A 201 13.83 14.00 13.86
N SER A 202 13.73 14.87 12.85
CA SER A 202 12.47 15.11 12.15
C SER A 202 11.94 13.83 11.49
N ALA A 203 12.83 13.04 10.88
CA ALA A 203 12.52 11.76 10.27
C ALA A 203 12.03 10.73 11.31
N ALA A 204 12.69 10.66 12.47
CA ALA A 204 12.29 9.77 13.55
C ALA A 204 10.92 10.14 14.14
N ILE A 205 10.64 11.43 14.32
CA ILE A 205 9.32 11.90 14.77
C ILE A 205 8.26 11.54 13.75
N ALA A 206 8.48 11.85 12.47
CA ALA A 206 7.52 11.58 11.40
C ALA A 206 7.23 10.06 11.27
N ALA A 207 8.27 9.22 11.28
CA ALA A 207 8.11 7.78 11.13
C ALA A 207 7.52 7.12 12.37
N ASN A 208 8.06 7.40 13.56
CA ASN A 208 7.68 6.67 14.77
C ASN A 208 6.40 7.19 15.43
N LEU A 209 6.11 8.48 15.35
CA LEU A 209 4.88 9.06 15.91
C LEU A 209 3.81 9.27 14.84
N GLY A 210 4.19 9.82 13.69
CA GLY A 210 3.26 10.10 12.59
C GLY A 210 2.92 8.91 11.69
N GLY A 211 3.72 7.84 11.70
CA GLY A 211 3.57 6.71 10.79
C GLY A 211 3.93 7.02 9.33
N ILE A 212 4.65 8.12 9.08
CA ILE A 212 5.05 8.59 7.76
C ILE A 212 6.52 8.21 7.55
N CYS A 213 6.77 7.17 6.75
CA CYS A 213 8.10 6.58 6.61
C CYS A 213 9.01 7.30 5.59
N GLU A 214 8.46 8.12 4.69
CA GLU A 214 9.20 8.78 3.62
C GLU A 214 10.36 9.67 4.12
N PRO A 215 10.21 10.48 5.17
CA PRO A 215 11.33 11.26 5.70
C PRO A 215 12.46 10.38 6.23
N ALA A 216 12.15 9.24 6.85
CA ALA A 216 13.16 8.28 7.30
C ALA A 216 13.82 7.57 6.11
N LEU A 217 13.05 7.20 5.09
CA LEU A 217 13.55 6.54 3.89
C LEU A 217 14.52 7.44 3.11
N TYR A 218 14.11 8.66 2.77
CA TYR A 218 14.93 9.57 1.97
C TYR A 218 16.02 10.28 2.79
N GLY A 219 15.70 10.67 4.01
CA GLY A 219 16.62 11.41 4.88
C GLY A 219 17.72 10.53 5.51
N VAL A 220 17.41 9.28 5.83
CA VAL A 220 18.34 8.36 6.52
C VAL A 220 18.64 7.14 5.67
N GLY A 221 17.63 6.39 5.23
CA GLY A 221 17.77 5.10 4.56
C GLY A 221 18.58 5.17 3.27
N MET A 222 18.30 6.17 2.41
CA MET A 222 18.95 6.33 1.11
C MET A 222 20.20 7.20 1.12
N ARG A 223 20.69 7.58 2.29
CA ARG A 223 21.78 8.53 2.43
C ARG A 223 23.12 8.04 1.89
N ASN A 224 23.45 6.78 2.14
CA ASN A 224 24.68 6.16 1.66
C ASN A 224 24.51 4.64 1.51
N LYS A 225 25.51 3.99 0.89
CA LYS A 225 25.46 2.53 0.66
C LYS A 225 25.37 1.72 1.96
N SER A 226 25.95 2.20 3.07
CA SER A 226 25.90 1.46 4.34
C SER A 226 24.51 1.52 4.99
N THR A 227 23.81 2.66 4.89
CA THR A 227 22.42 2.76 5.37
C THR A 227 21.47 1.92 4.52
N ILE A 228 21.67 1.85 3.19
CA ILE A 228 20.90 0.96 2.31
C ILE A 228 21.14 -0.52 2.71
N LEU A 229 22.39 -0.91 3.01
CA LEU A 229 22.68 -2.27 3.45
C LEU A 229 22.02 -2.58 4.80
N VAL A 230 22.06 -1.66 5.76
CA VAL A 230 21.37 -1.85 7.05
C VAL A 230 19.86 -2.03 6.84
N MET A 231 19.28 -1.26 5.94
CA MET A 231 17.86 -1.34 5.61
C MET A 231 17.48 -2.72 5.03
N ILE A 232 18.26 -3.21 4.05
CA ILE A 232 18.00 -4.50 3.39
C ILE A 232 18.29 -5.67 4.33
N LEU A 233 19.47 -5.70 4.94
CA LEU A 233 19.87 -6.79 5.82
C LEU A 233 19.08 -6.80 7.13
N GLY A 234 18.79 -5.65 7.69
CA GLY A 234 17.90 -5.53 8.84
C GLY A 234 16.49 -6.01 8.53
N GLY A 235 15.95 -5.64 7.36
CA GLY A 235 14.69 -6.15 6.85
C GLY A 235 14.71 -7.67 6.69
N ALA A 236 15.79 -8.24 6.15
CA ALA A 236 15.96 -9.69 6.02
C ALA A 236 15.94 -10.41 7.39
N ILE A 237 16.69 -9.88 8.37
CA ILE A 237 16.74 -10.45 9.73
C ILE A 237 15.37 -10.36 10.41
N SER A 238 14.70 -9.21 10.29
CA SER A 238 13.36 -9.02 10.84
C SER A 238 12.32 -9.90 10.13
N GLY A 239 12.47 -10.10 8.81
CA GLY A 239 11.64 -11.03 8.03
C GLY A 239 11.86 -12.49 8.42
N LEU A 240 13.09 -12.86 8.74
CA LEU A 240 13.39 -14.17 9.31
C LEU A 240 12.64 -14.37 10.64
N LEU A 241 12.67 -13.38 11.51
CA LEU A 241 11.92 -13.42 12.77
C LEU A 241 10.40 -13.49 12.53
N ALA A 242 9.88 -12.76 11.54
CA ALA A 242 8.47 -12.83 11.15
C ALA A 242 8.07 -14.24 10.69
N ALA A 243 8.93 -14.94 9.95
CA ALA A 243 8.69 -16.32 9.50
C ALA A 243 8.58 -17.32 10.66
N PHE A 244 9.30 -17.08 11.76
CA PHE A 244 9.22 -17.89 12.98
C PHE A 244 8.01 -17.53 13.84
N LEU A 245 7.80 -16.23 14.09
CA LEU A 245 6.74 -15.76 14.96
C LEU A 245 5.35 -15.89 14.32
N ARG A 246 5.25 -15.72 13.01
CA ARG A 246 4.00 -15.79 12.22
C ARG A 246 2.85 -14.96 12.82
N PRO A 247 3.05 -13.67 13.11
CA PRO A 247 1.94 -12.85 13.54
C PRO A 247 0.95 -12.66 12.39
N VAL A 248 -0.33 -12.80 12.70
CA VAL A 248 -1.44 -12.67 11.74
C VAL A 248 -2.07 -11.29 11.89
N CYS A 249 -2.28 -10.58 10.81
CA CYS A 249 -2.95 -9.29 10.80
C CYS A 249 -4.47 -9.48 10.66
N TYR A 250 -5.23 -8.90 11.59
CA TYR A 250 -6.70 -8.91 11.58
C TYR A 250 -7.29 -7.51 11.39
N THR A 251 -6.51 -6.47 11.69
CA THR A 251 -7.00 -5.09 11.69
C THR A 251 -6.06 -4.20 10.90
N ILE A 252 -6.62 -3.42 9.99
CA ILE A 252 -5.85 -2.47 9.19
C ILE A 252 -5.43 -1.30 10.08
N ALA A 253 -4.12 -1.05 10.19
CA ALA A 253 -3.57 0.10 10.88
C ALA A 253 -3.26 1.23 9.89
N ALA A 254 -3.56 2.46 10.29
CA ALA A 254 -3.36 3.67 9.47
C ALA A 254 -1.89 4.12 9.39
N GLY A 255 -0.93 3.20 9.35
CA GLY A 255 0.49 3.47 9.25
C GLY A 255 1.32 2.81 10.34
N GLY A 256 2.61 2.69 10.11
CA GLY A 256 3.55 1.99 10.98
C GLY A 256 4.14 2.85 12.09
N SER A 257 3.28 3.48 12.91
CA SER A 257 3.71 4.26 14.07
C SER A 257 3.81 3.41 15.34
N LEU A 258 4.52 3.92 16.35
CA LEU A 258 4.58 3.30 17.69
C LEU A 258 3.20 3.21 18.35
N PHE A 259 2.28 4.13 18.04
CA PHE A 259 0.91 4.10 18.55
C PHE A 259 0.09 2.94 17.97
N ASN A 260 0.48 2.41 16.83
CA ASN A 260 -0.21 1.33 16.14
C ASN A 260 0.44 -0.05 16.33
N LEU A 261 1.41 -0.21 17.24
CA LEU A 261 2.15 -1.48 17.43
C LEU A 261 1.27 -2.69 17.74
N ILE A 262 0.12 -2.48 18.35
CA ILE A 262 -0.82 -3.53 18.76
C ILE A 262 -1.93 -3.74 17.73
N THR A 263 -2.35 -2.66 17.07
CA THR A 263 -3.56 -2.63 16.23
C THR A 263 -3.61 -3.73 15.17
N PRO A 264 -2.56 -3.99 14.35
CA PRO A 264 -2.64 -4.99 13.29
C PRO A 264 -2.89 -6.41 13.82
N TRP A 265 -2.40 -6.69 15.01
CA TRP A 265 -2.37 -8.03 15.61
C TRP A 265 -3.57 -8.34 16.51
N SER A 266 -4.44 -7.33 16.74
CA SER A 266 -5.65 -7.44 17.54
C SER A 266 -6.85 -7.93 16.73
N GLY A 267 -7.84 -8.49 17.42
CA GLY A 267 -9.11 -8.93 16.81
C GLY A 267 -9.16 -10.41 16.42
N GLY A 268 -8.06 -11.14 16.49
CA GLY A 268 -8.03 -12.58 16.23
C GLY A 268 -8.34 -13.44 17.47
N PRO A 269 -8.58 -14.74 17.27
CA PRO A 269 -8.91 -15.68 18.33
C PRO A 269 -7.73 -16.02 19.26
N ASP A 270 -6.49 -15.82 18.79
CA ASP A 270 -5.25 -16.14 19.53
C ASP A 270 -4.70 -14.88 20.22
N SER A 271 -4.82 -14.82 21.55
CA SER A 271 -4.27 -13.72 22.35
C SER A 271 -2.73 -13.61 22.28
N GLY A 272 -2.04 -14.72 22.04
CA GLY A 272 -0.58 -14.74 21.83
C GLY A 272 -0.14 -14.03 20.56
N ASN A 273 -1.04 -13.79 19.62
CA ASN A 273 -0.76 -13.12 18.36
C ASN A 273 -0.27 -11.68 18.55
N ILE A 274 -0.89 -10.93 19.48
CA ILE A 274 -0.47 -9.57 19.82
C ILE A 274 0.97 -9.56 20.32
N VAL A 275 1.32 -10.49 21.20
CA VAL A 275 2.69 -10.59 21.75
C VAL A 275 3.70 -10.87 20.65
N ARG A 276 3.40 -11.79 19.74
CA ARG A 276 4.26 -12.10 18.56
C ARG A 276 4.46 -10.90 17.66
N GLY A 277 3.38 -10.16 17.37
CA GLY A 277 3.44 -8.96 16.56
C GLY A 277 4.24 -7.84 17.21
N VAL A 278 4.04 -7.59 18.51
CA VAL A 278 4.81 -6.59 19.25
C VAL A 278 6.29 -6.97 19.33
N ILE A 279 6.62 -8.26 19.58
CA ILE A 279 8.01 -8.73 19.56
C ILE A 279 8.65 -8.45 18.20
N LEU A 280 7.95 -8.73 17.09
CA LEU A 280 8.43 -8.45 15.75
C LEU A 280 8.73 -6.96 15.54
N CYS A 281 7.81 -6.10 15.96
CA CYS A 281 7.96 -4.65 15.81
C CYS A 281 9.14 -4.11 16.64
N VAL A 282 9.23 -4.49 17.91
CA VAL A 282 10.30 -4.06 18.80
C VAL A 282 11.67 -4.57 18.32
N ALA A 283 11.73 -5.84 17.89
CA ALA A 283 12.94 -6.41 17.31
C ALA A 283 13.36 -5.66 16.05
N GLY A 284 12.44 -5.34 15.14
CA GLY A 284 12.70 -4.53 13.94
C GLY A 284 13.29 -3.17 14.27
N LEU A 285 12.69 -2.46 15.24
CA LEU A 285 13.22 -1.18 15.76
C LEU A 285 14.64 -1.30 16.29
N LEU A 286 14.89 -2.32 17.10
CA LEU A 286 16.23 -2.56 17.67
C LEU A 286 17.25 -2.92 16.58
N ILE A 287 16.90 -3.79 15.64
CA ILE A 287 17.76 -4.17 14.50
C ILE A 287 18.12 -2.92 13.68
N GLY A 288 17.16 -2.08 13.36
CA GLY A 288 17.40 -0.86 12.60
C GLY A 288 18.25 0.16 13.36
N CYS A 289 17.96 0.39 14.64
CA CYS A 289 18.69 1.31 15.49
C CYS A 289 20.15 0.85 15.69
N LEU A 290 20.36 -0.37 16.15
CA LEU A 290 21.69 -0.94 16.38
C LEU A 290 22.47 -1.10 15.07
N GLY A 291 21.79 -1.58 14.01
CA GLY A 291 22.39 -1.67 12.69
C GLY A 291 22.93 -0.33 12.20
N THR A 292 22.21 0.77 12.42
CA THR A 292 22.67 2.11 12.05
C THR A 292 23.82 2.57 12.94
N LEU A 293 23.73 2.35 14.24
CA LEU A 293 24.79 2.74 15.19
C LEU A 293 26.14 2.05 14.89
N PHE A 294 26.10 0.75 14.58
CA PHE A 294 27.32 -0.02 14.42
C PHE A 294 27.84 -0.06 12.98
N PHE A 295 26.97 -0.15 11.98
CA PHE A 295 27.36 -0.42 10.60
C PHE A 295 27.18 0.77 9.64
N ALA A 296 26.35 1.76 9.95
CA ALA A 296 26.23 2.94 9.10
C ALA A 296 27.51 3.79 9.20
N LYS A 297 27.94 4.32 8.05
CA LYS A 297 29.04 5.31 8.03
C LYS A 297 28.53 6.63 8.60
N THR A 298 29.44 7.36 9.25
CA THR A 298 29.20 8.74 9.66
C THR A 298 29.20 9.67 8.46
N ASP A 299 28.63 10.85 8.61
CA ASP A 299 28.56 11.90 7.58
C ASP A 299 29.90 12.63 7.36
N GLU A 300 30.97 12.17 7.96
CA GLU A 300 32.30 12.72 7.78
C GLU A 300 33.13 12.04 6.67
N ASN A 301 32.60 10.95 6.07
CA ASN A 301 33.27 10.17 5.01
C ASN A 301 32.46 10.14 3.73
#